data_b266923e7739fa37cbd6c9d2b3767d16
#
_entry.id   b266923e7739fa37cbd6c9d2b3767d16
#
_cell.length_a   1.000
_cell.length_b   1.000
_cell.length_c   1.000
_cell.angle_alpha   90.00
_cell.angle_beta   90.00
_cell.angle_gamma   90.00
#
_symmetry.space_group_name_H-M   'P 1'
#
loop_
_entity.id
_entity.type
_entity.pdbx_description
1 polymer ?
#
loop_
_entity_poly.entity_id
_entity_poly.type
_entity_poly.pdbx_seq_one_letter_code
_entity_poly.pdbx_strand_id
1 'polypeptide(L)'
;MFFVNLKAHYEELSVYEQEVIDYLMKQDNIEAQTLKSIGAALHLSASTIVRAGKKLGYATFNELKYDLRRSKETHQEAHHQSF
;
A
#
# COMPACT_ATOMS: atom_id res chain seq x y z
N MET A 1 -9.60 -5.78 -3.10
CA MET A 1 -9.32 -4.89 -4.24
C MET A 1 -7.87 -4.46 -4.32
N PHE A 2 -7.22 -4.25 -3.17
CA PHE A 2 -5.82 -3.82 -3.20
C PHE A 2 -4.92 -4.82 -3.93
N PHE A 3 -5.02 -6.09 -3.60
CA PHE A 3 -4.14 -7.10 -4.21
C PHE A 3 -4.43 -7.29 -5.70
N VAL A 4 -5.68 -7.12 -6.11
CA VAL A 4 -6.05 -7.15 -7.54
C VAL A 4 -5.41 -5.96 -8.26
N ASN A 5 -5.52 -4.77 -7.67
CA ASN A 5 -4.94 -3.56 -8.25
C ASN A 5 -3.41 -3.67 -8.31
N LEU A 6 -2.82 -4.18 -7.26
CA LEU A 6 -1.36 -4.36 -7.21
C LEU A 6 -0.89 -5.28 -8.32
N LYS A 7 -1.53 -6.43 -8.48
CA LYS A 7 -1.15 -7.39 -9.50
C LYS A 7 -1.30 -6.80 -10.90
N ALA A 8 -2.38 -6.04 -11.12
CA ALA A 8 -2.66 -5.46 -12.43
C ALA A 8 -1.64 -4.38 -12.83
N HIS A 9 -1.10 -3.64 -11.85
CA HIS A 9 -0.31 -2.45 -12.12
C HIS A 9 1.11 -2.49 -11.57
N TYR A 10 1.52 -3.60 -10.97
CA TYR A 10 2.82 -3.68 -10.28
C TYR A 10 3.99 -3.33 -11.22
N GLU A 11 3.93 -3.79 -12.46
CA GLU A 11 5.01 -3.53 -13.42
C GLU A 11 5.10 -2.07 -13.84
N GLU A 12 4.03 -1.30 -13.63
CA GLU A 12 4.03 0.13 -13.93
C GLU A 12 4.73 0.96 -12.85
N LEU A 13 4.97 0.35 -11.68
CA LEU A 13 5.62 1.04 -10.56
C LEU A 13 7.13 1.11 -10.80
N SER A 14 7.71 2.27 -10.48
CA SER A 14 9.17 2.38 -10.43
C SER A 14 9.70 1.59 -9.25
N VAL A 15 11.02 1.37 -9.20
CA VAL A 15 11.65 0.68 -8.07
C VAL A 15 11.29 1.36 -6.75
N TYR A 16 11.33 2.70 -6.72
CA TYR A 16 11.02 3.44 -5.50
C TYR A 16 9.56 3.32 -5.11
N GLU A 17 8.67 3.31 -6.09
CA GLU A 17 7.24 3.12 -5.85
C GLU A 17 6.95 1.72 -5.34
N GLN A 18 7.65 0.71 -5.87
CA GLN A 18 7.54 -0.65 -5.36
C GLN A 18 7.98 -0.73 -3.90
N GLU A 19 9.05 -0.01 -3.54
CA GLU A 19 9.50 0.03 -2.15
C GLU A 19 8.43 0.58 -1.21
N VAL A 20 7.68 1.61 -1.65
CA VAL A 20 6.59 2.17 -0.86
C VAL A 20 5.53 1.12 -0.58
N ILE A 21 5.12 0.41 -1.63
CA ILE A 21 4.06 -0.59 -1.49
C ILE A 21 4.52 -1.76 -0.62
N ASP A 22 5.74 -2.24 -0.85
CA ASP A 22 6.31 -3.33 -0.05
C ASP A 22 6.40 -2.93 1.43
N TYR A 23 6.83 -1.71 1.69
CA TYR A 23 6.91 -1.20 3.06
C TYR A 23 5.55 -1.18 3.74
N LEU A 24 4.53 -0.66 3.04
CA LEU A 24 3.18 -0.60 3.59
C LEU A 24 2.61 -1.98 3.88
N MET A 25 2.86 -2.94 2.99
CA MET A 25 2.34 -4.29 3.19
C MET A 25 2.93 -4.99 4.42
N LYS A 26 4.13 -4.58 4.84
CA LYS A 26 4.78 -5.16 6.01
C LYS A 26 4.33 -4.55 7.33
N GLN A 27 3.62 -3.42 7.28
CA GLN A 27 3.21 -2.73 8.51
C GLN A 27 2.01 -3.40 9.14
N ASP A 28 2.07 -3.59 10.46
CA ASP A 28 0.94 -4.10 11.22
C ASP A 28 -0.13 -3.02 11.38
N ASN A 29 0.30 -1.77 11.62
CA ASN A 29 -0.61 -0.66 11.79
C ASN A 29 -0.51 0.30 10.61
N ILE A 30 -1.26 -0.03 9.56
CA ILE A 30 -1.26 0.77 8.33
C ILE A 30 -1.84 2.16 8.58
N GLU A 31 -2.83 2.26 9.46
CA GLU A 31 -3.46 3.54 9.78
C GLU A 31 -2.46 4.57 10.35
N ALA A 32 -1.47 4.10 11.09
CA ALA A 32 -0.46 4.99 11.68
C ALA A 32 0.54 5.50 10.66
N GLN A 33 0.61 4.92 9.47
CA GLN A 33 1.56 5.35 8.46
C GLN A 33 1.10 6.62 7.79
N THR A 34 2.02 7.58 7.67
CA THR A 34 1.77 8.86 7.02
C THR A 34 2.78 9.06 5.91
N LEU A 35 2.51 10.03 5.04
CA LEU A 35 3.49 10.40 4.01
C LEU A 35 4.82 10.74 4.66
N LYS A 36 4.79 11.44 5.79
CA LYS A 36 6.00 11.83 6.51
C LYS A 36 6.75 10.62 7.08
N SER A 37 6.03 9.69 7.72
CA SER A 37 6.68 8.54 8.33
C SER A 37 7.30 7.61 7.27
N ILE A 38 6.60 7.40 6.17
CA ILE A 38 7.11 6.56 5.08
C ILE A 38 8.29 7.25 4.40
N GLY A 39 8.16 8.54 4.14
CA GLY A 39 9.24 9.31 3.54
C GLY A 39 10.51 9.27 4.37
N ALA A 40 10.39 9.38 5.69
CA ALA A 40 11.53 9.31 6.59
C ALA A 40 12.14 7.91 6.61
N ALA A 41 11.31 6.87 6.62
CA ALA A 41 11.77 5.49 6.67
C ALA A 41 12.49 5.07 5.39
N LEU A 42 11.98 5.51 4.23
CA LEU A 42 12.50 5.08 2.93
C LEU A 42 13.36 6.13 2.25
N HIS A 43 13.48 7.32 2.84
CA HIS A 43 14.20 8.47 2.25
C HIS A 43 13.62 8.84 0.88
N LEU A 44 12.30 8.90 0.80
CA LEU A 44 11.58 9.23 -0.42
C LEU A 44 10.70 10.47 -0.22
N SER A 45 10.44 11.19 -1.31
CA SER A 45 9.58 12.35 -1.26
C SER A 45 8.11 11.93 -1.18
N ALA A 46 7.27 12.83 -0.67
CA ALA A 46 5.82 12.61 -0.63
C ALA A 46 5.26 12.37 -2.03
N SER A 47 5.80 13.06 -3.03
CA SER A 47 5.36 12.89 -4.42
C SER A 47 5.51 11.46 -4.91
N THR A 48 6.62 10.82 -4.57
CA THR A 48 6.85 9.43 -4.95
C THR A 48 5.83 8.50 -4.31
N ILE A 49 5.54 8.75 -3.02
CA ILE A 49 4.59 7.93 -2.26
C ILE A 49 3.18 8.08 -2.83
N VAL A 50 2.76 9.31 -3.09
CA VAL A 50 1.43 9.59 -3.66
C VAL A 50 1.31 8.97 -5.05
N ARG A 51 2.38 9.06 -5.86
CA ARG A 51 2.37 8.50 -7.22
C ARG A 51 2.20 7.00 -7.20
N ALA A 52 2.81 6.31 -6.23
CA ALA A 52 2.65 4.87 -6.10
C ALA A 52 1.16 4.50 -5.94
N GLY A 53 0.46 5.22 -5.07
CA GLY A 53 -0.98 4.98 -4.88
C GLY A 53 -1.79 5.28 -6.13
N LYS A 54 -1.48 6.37 -6.82
CA LYS A 54 -2.21 6.75 -8.03
C LYS A 54 -2.04 5.73 -9.14
N LYS A 55 -0.87 5.16 -9.29
CA LYS A 55 -0.64 4.13 -10.30
C LYS A 55 -1.44 2.87 -10.03
N LEU A 56 -1.76 2.61 -8.77
CA LEU A 56 -2.61 1.48 -8.41
C LEU A 56 -4.10 1.81 -8.50
N GLY A 57 -4.45 3.05 -8.86
CA GLY A 57 -5.83 3.43 -9.08
C GLY A 57 -6.46 4.20 -7.94
N TYR A 58 -5.68 4.63 -6.95
CA TYR A 58 -6.21 5.37 -5.80
C TYR A 58 -6.04 6.87 -6.00
N ALA A 59 -7.10 7.63 -5.74
CA ALA A 59 -7.06 9.08 -5.89
C ALA A 59 -6.22 9.74 -4.79
N THR A 60 -6.23 9.18 -3.58
CA THR A 60 -5.51 9.73 -2.44
C THR A 60 -4.75 8.64 -1.70
N PHE A 61 -3.76 9.07 -0.91
CA PHE A 61 -3.01 8.16 -0.06
C PHE A 61 -3.91 7.49 0.98
N ASN A 62 -4.89 8.22 1.51
CA ASN A 62 -5.81 7.65 2.49
C ASN A 62 -6.67 6.54 1.90
N GLU A 63 -7.08 6.68 0.64
CA GLU A 63 -7.81 5.62 -0.05
C GLU A 63 -6.95 4.37 -0.20
N LEU A 64 -5.68 4.54 -0.53
CA LEU A 64 -4.73 3.44 -0.62
C LEU A 64 -4.63 2.70 0.70
N LYS A 65 -4.43 3.44 1.79
CA LYS A 65 -4.30 2.84 3.12
C LYS A 65 -5.58 2.10 3.53
N TYR A 66 -6.71 2.71 3.29
CA TYR A 66 -8.00 2.13 3.64
C TYR A 66 -8.21 0.79 2.94
N ASP A 67 -7.99 0.77 1.64
CA ASP A 67 -8.20 -0.45 0.86
C ASP A 67 -7.19 -1.53 1.20
N LEU A 68 -5.94 -1.14 1.43
CA LEU A 68 -4.91 -2.09 1.85
C LEU A 68 -5.26 -2.71 3.19
N ARG A 69 -5.69 -1.91 4.16
CA ARG A 69 -6.09 -2.40 5.46
C ARG A 69 -7.25 -3.38 5.35
N ARG A 70 -8.27 -3.01 4.60
CA ARG A 70 -9.44 -3.88 4.40
C ARG A 70 -9.05 -5.19 3.72
N SER A 71 -8.21 -5.11 2.70
CA SER A 71 -7.79 -6.29 1.97
C SER A 71 -6.99 -7.25 2.84
N LYS A 72 -6.14 -6.71 3.72
CA LYS A 72 -5.39 -7.54 4.67
C LYS A 72 -6.31 -8.21 5.67
N GLU A 73 -7.28 -7.47 6.20
CA GLU A 73 -8.25 -8.02 7.15
C GLU A 73 -9.06 -9.14 6.51
N THR A 74 -9.56 -8.91 5.31
CA THR A 74 -10.34 -9.91 4.58
C THR A 74 -9.51 -11.16 4.31
N HIS A 75 -8.26 -10.96 3.91
CA HIS A 75 -7.35 -12.06 3.64
C HIS A 75 -7.09 -12.88 4.90
N GLN A 76 -6.88 -12.21 6.03
CA GLN A 76 -6.67 -12.88 7.32
C GLN A 76 -7.91 -13.66 7.75
N GLU A 77 -9.09 -13.08 7.56
CA GLU A 77 -10.35 -13.76 7.87
C GLU A 77 -10.52 -15.01 7.03
N ALA A 78 -10.25 -14.93 5.75
CA ALA A 78 -10.34 -16.08 4.87
C ALA A 78 -9.37 -17.18 5.31
N HIS A 79 -8.15 -16.82 5.66
CA HIS A 79 -7.15 -17.75 6.14
C HIS A 79 -7.59 -18.37 7.46
N HIS A 80 -8.11 -17.55 8.37
CA HIS A 80 -8.58 -18.02 9.67
C HIS A 80 -9.73 -19.00 9.51
N GLN A 81 -10.64 -18.71 8.60
CA GLN A 81 -11.80 -19.56 8.37
C GLN A 81 -11.43 -20.94 7.77
N SER A 82 -10.27 -21.06 7.19
CA SER A 82 -9.86 -22.31 6.59
C SER A 82 -9.51 -23.40 7.63
N PHE A 83 -9.42 -23.00 8.88
CA PHE A 83 -9.23 -23.96 9.96
C PHE A 83 -10.54 -24.60 10.36
#